data_a9a804088e18ec2eb71d3cc57927f963
#
_entry.id   a9a804088e18ec2eb71d3cc57927f963
#
_cell.length_a   1.000
_cell.length_b   1.000
_cell.length_c   1.000
_cell.angle_alpha   90.00
_cell.angle_beta   90.00
_cell.angle_gamma   90.00
#
_symmetry.space_group_name_H-M   'P 1'
#
loop_
_entity.id
_entity.type
_entity.pdbx_description
1 polymer ?
#
loop_
_entity_poly.entity_id
_entity_poly.type
_entity_poly.pdbx_seq_one_letter_code
_entity_poly.pdbx_strand_id
1 'polypeptide(L)'
;MKKALFIALVAILSVFTALPALAQSCCTLPKNATDYIAKHFNGYEINFFEKDRDVLDVDYTVYVRNGKLSYKLEFDKKGNVTDIESESRGLPLPQSVLPANVVQYVKGAFPNAKVTEWSKDGNKQLVELNNDMELVFNAKGKFLRIDD
;
A
#
# COMPACT_ATOMS: atom_id res chain seq x y z
N MET A 1 52.28 -48.98 -30.81
CA MET A 1 52.14 -47.61 -30.27
C MET A 1 50.73 -47.14 -30.58
N LYS A 2 49.84 -47.25 -29.59
CA LYS A 2 48.40 -46.90 -29.75
C LYS A 2 48.18 -45.60 -29.02
N LYS A 3 47.85 -44.55 -29.74
CA LYS A 3 47.47 -43.22 -29.17
C LYS A 3 46.00 -43.26 -28.78
N ALA A 4 45.73 -43.20 -27.50
CA ALA A 4 44.39 -43.04 -26.99
C ALA A 4 43.96 -41.58 -27.09
N LEU A 5 42.85 -41.34 -27.79
CA LEU A 5 42.23 -40.03 -27.96
C LEU A 5 41.19 -39.85 -26.83
N PHE A 6 41.48 -38.96 -25.85
CA PHE A 6 40.52 -38.59 -24.82
C PHE A 6 39.58 -37.51 -25.38
N ILE A 7 38.34 -37.91 -25.60
CA ILE A 7 37.26 -36.93 -25.89
C ILE A 7 36.71 -36.47 -24.56
N ALA A 8 37.00 -35.24 -24.19
CA ALA A 8 36.38 -34.55 -23.04
C ALA A 8 34.99 -34.10 -23.42
N LEU A 9 33.96 -34.76 -22.85
CA LEU A 9 32.58 -34.40 -22.99
C LEU A 9 32.29 -33.26 -21.99
N VAL A 10 32.23 -32.04 -22.46
CA VAL A 10 31.79 -30.89 -21.63
C VAL A 10 30.28 -30.90 -21.59
N ALA A 11 29.72 -31.34 -20.46
CA ALA A 11 28.32 -31.23 -20.19
C ALA A 11 28.02 -29.78 -19.78
N ILE A 12 27.40 -29.00 -20.67
CA ILE A 12 26.86 -27.67 -20.37
C ILE A 12 25.56 -27.88 -19.56
N LEU A 13 25.67 -27.69 -18.25
CA LEU A 13 24.53 -27.70 -17.36
C LEU A 13 23.84 -26.34 -17.51
N SER A 14 22.83 -26.26 -18.39
CA SER A 14 21.94 -25.10 -18.49
C SER A 14 21.02 -25.08 -17.25
N VAL A 15 21.41 -24.24 -16.30
CA VAL A 15 20.54 -23.90 -15.16
C VAL A 15 19.40 -23.06 -15.69
N PHE A 16 18.27 -23.70 -15.97
CA PHE A 16 17.00 -23.02 -16.15
C PHE A 16 16.57 -22.44 -14.79
N THR A 17 16.88 -21.19 -14.53
CA THR A 17 16.24 -20.43 -13.46
C THR A 17 14.80 -20.20 -13.90
N ALA A 18 13.90 -21.08 -13.45
CA ALA A 18 12.47 -20.81 -13.53
C ALA A 18 12.17 -19.59 -12.67
N LEU A 19 12.02 -18.44 -13.31
CA LEU A 19 11.39 -17.28 -12.70
C LEU A 19 9.98 -17.75 -12.30
N PRO A 20 9.53 -17.52 -11.04
CA PRO A 20 8.15 -17.77 -10.70
C PRO A 20 7.31 -16.90 -11.63
N ALA A 21 6.55 -17.52 -12.50
CA ALA A 21 5.48 -16.87 -13.22
C ALA A 21 4.49 -16.40 -12.17
N LEU A 22 4.61 -15.14 -11.74
CA LEU A 22 3.53 -14.44 -11.06
C LEU A 22 2.34 -14.58 -12.00
N ALA A 23 1.33 -15.33 -11.56
CA ALA A 23 0.07 -15.44 -12.27
C ALA A 23 -0.42 -14.02 -12.50
N GLN A 24 -0.26 -13.53 -13.73
CA GLN A 24 -0.81 -12.27 -14.16
C GLN A 24 -2.33 -12.44 -14.14
N SER A 25 -2.90 -12.13 -12.98
CA SER A 25 -4.32 -11.82 -12.89
C SER A 25 -4.59 -10.72 -13.92
N CYS A 26 -5.64 -10.89 -14.74
CA CYS A 26 -6.03 -9.95 -15.82
C CYS A 26 -6.43 -8.55 -15.31
N CYS A 27 -6.06 -8.19 -14.10
CA CYS A 27 -6.38 -6.93 -13.46
C CYS A 27 -5.10 -6.13 -13.28
N THR A 28 -4.99 -5.03 -14.01
CA THR A 28 -3.94 -4.04 -13.80
C THR A 28 -4.47 -2.93 -12.89
N LEU A 29 -3.66 -2.48 -11.96
CA LEU A 29 -3.96 -1.30 -11.16
C LEU A 29 -4.03 -0.07 -12.06
N PRO A 30 -4.95 0.89 -11.78
CA PRO A 30 -4.95 2.18 -12.46
C PRO A 30 -3.60 2.90 -12.31
N LYS A 31 -3.22 3.66 -13.33
CA LYS A 31 -1.94 4.38 -13.33
C LYS A 31 -1.81 5.32 -12.12
N ASN A 32 -2.87 6.01 -11.73
CA ASN A 32 -2.84 6.90 -10.56
C ASN A 32 -2.51 6.14 -9.26
N ALA A 33 -3.02 4.90 -9.10
CA ALA A 33 -2.72 4.07 -7.93
C ALA A 33 -1.24 3.64 -7.92
N THR A 34 -0.70 3.20 -9.07
CA THR A 34 0.71 2.83 -9.17
C THR A 34 1.64 4.02 -8.95
N ASP A 35 1.30 5.20 -9.47
CA ASP A 35 2.07 6.44 -9.27
C ASP A 35 2.03 6.86 -7.79
N TYR A 36 0.87 6.73 -7.12
CA TYR A 36 0.72 7.02 -5.70
C TYR A 36 1.59 6.11 -4.84
N ILE A 37 1.55 4.80 -5.10
CA ILE A 37 2.35 3.81 -4.39
C ILE A 37 3.85 4.09 -4.58
N ALA A 38 4.30 4.33 -5.82
CA ALA A 38 5.69 4.63 -6.10
C ALA A 38 6.19 5.91 -5.39
N LYS A 39 5.32 6.91 -5.26
CA LYS A 39 5.64 8.18 -4.60
C LYS A 39 5.70 8.08 -3.09
N HIS A 40 4.75 7.41 -2.45
CA HIS A 40 4.57 7.44 -1.01
C HIS A 40 5.09 6.20 -0.28
N PHE A 41 5.20 5.08 -1.01
CA PHE A 41 5.65 3.78 -0.51
C PHE A 41 6.87 3.28 -1.28
N ASN A 42 7.81 4.19 -1.58
CA ASN A 42 9.04 3.82 -2.25
C ASN A 42 9.83 2.79 -1.42
N GLY A 43 10.25 1.69 -2.07
CA GLY A 43 10.93 0.58 -1.41
C GLY A 43 9.98 -0.43 -0.73
N TYR A 44 8.67 -0.27 -0.87
CA TYR A 44 7.69 -1.28 -0.51
C TYR A 44 7.37 -2.17 -1.70
N GLU A 45 7.13 -3.44 -1.43
CA GLU A 45 6.67 -4.41 -2.42
C GLU A 45 5.15 -4.54 -2.35
N ILE A 46 4.49 -4.65 -3.50
CA ILE A 46 3.07 -5.02 -3.55
C ILE A 46 3.01 -6.52 -3.25
N ASN A 47 2.55 -6.86 -2.06
CA ASN A 47 2.44 -8.24 -1.62
C ASN A 47 1.21 -8.93 -2.22
N PHE A 48 0.11 -8.19 -2.30
CA PHE A 48 -1.16 -8.68 -2.83
C PHE A 48 -2.00 -7.48 -3.28
N PHE A 49 -2.84 -7.67 -4.29
CA PHE A 49 -3.92 -6.74 -4.59
C PHE A 49 -5.14 -7.48 -5.12
N GLU A 50 -6.29 -6.91 -4.87
CA GLU A 50 -7.56 -7.39 -5.40
C GLU A 50 -8.33 -6.24 -6.04
N LYS A 51 -9.22 -6.61 -6.95
CA LYS A 51 -10.16 -5.71 -7.59
C LYS A 51 -11.54 -6.15 -7.20
N ASP A 52 -12.21 -5.36 -6.40
CA ASP A 52 -13.60 -5.56 -6.09
C ASP A 52 -14.51 -4.91 -7.15
N ARG A 53 -15.60 -5.56 -7.45
CA ARG A 53 -16.60 -5.07 -8.41
C ARG A 53 -17.97 -5.23 -7.80
N ASP A 54 -18.55 -4.13 -7.39
CA ASP A 54 -19.97 -4.05 -7.11
C ASP A 54 -20.73 -3.60 -8.36
N VAL A 55 -22.06 -3.67 -8.31
CA VAL A 55 -22.94 -3.37 -9.46
C VAL A 55 -22.71 -1.96 -10.04
N LEU A 56 -22.27 -1.01 -9.21
CA LEU A 56 -22.13 0.39 -9.58
C LEU A 56 -20.70 0.95 -9.42
N ASP A 57 -19.80 0.22 -8.75
CA ASP A 57 -18.46 0.74 -8.48
C ASP A 57 -17.36 -0.32 -8.65
N VAL A 58 -16.13 0.14 -8.75
CA VAL A 58 -14.95 -0.70 -8.85
C VAL A 58 -13.89 -0.10 -7.94
N ASP A 59 -13.46 -0.88 -6.96
CA ASP A 59 -12.42 -0.50 -6.02
C ASP A 59 -11.22 -1.45 -6.14
N TYR A 60 -10.08 -0.97 -5.71
CA TYR A 60 -8.84 -1.75 -5.68
C TYR A 60 -8.28 -1.70 -4.26
N THR A 61 -8.08 -2.86 -3.67
CA THR A 61 -7.36 -3.01 -2.40
C THR A 61 -5.96 -3.50 -2.67
N VAL A 62 -4.95 -2.82 -2.14
CA VAL A 62 -3.53 -3.12 -2.34
C VAL A 62 -2.83 -3.22 -1.00
N TYR A 63 -2.14 -4.32 -0.78
CA TYR A 63 -1.29 -4.52 0.38
C TYR A 63 0.17 -4.29 0.01
N VAL A 64 0.80 -3.31 0.65
CA VAL A 64 2.22 -3.01 0.45
C VAL A 64 3.02 -3.36 1.69
N ARG A 65 4.25 -3.89 1.49
CA ARG A 65 5.07 -4.38 2.59
C ARG A 65 6.55 -4.01 2.41
N ASN A 66 7.19 -3.64 3.52
CA ASN A 66 8.63 -3.52 3.62
C ASN A 66 9.09 -4.09 4.98
N GLY A 67 9.65 -5.29 4.97
CA GLY A 67 10.01 -6.02 6.18
C GLY A 67 8.81 -6.29 7.08
N LYS A 68 8.78 -5.65 8.25
CA LYS A 68 7.67 -5.75 9.23
C LYS A 68 6.60 -4.67 9.03
N LEU A 69 6.85 -3.69 8.18
CA LEU A 69 5.92 -2.60 7.88
C LEU A 69 4.95 -3.06 6.81
N SER A 70 3.66 -3.01 7.09
CA SER A 70 2.61 -3.40 6.16
C SER A 70 1.44 -2.42 6.23
N TYR A 71 0.95 -2.02 5.08
CA TYR A 71 -0.18 -1.11 4.94
C TYR A 71 -1.17 -1.64 3.92
N LYS A 72 -2.45 -1.43 4.19
CA LYS A 72 -3.56 -1.61 3.26
C LYS A 72 -3.88 -0.27 2.63
N LEU A 73 -4.08 -0.23 1.34
CA LEU A 73 -4.42 0.94 0.56
C LEU A 73 -5.66 0.63 -0.27
N GLU A 74 -6.67 1.49 -0.21
CA GLU A 74 -7.82 1.38 -1.10
C GLU A 74 -7.85 2.53 -2.11
N PHE A 75 -8.26 2.21 -3.32
CA PHE A 75 -8.33 3.16 -4.43
C PHE A 75 -9.67 3.02 -5.14
N ASP A 76 -10.22 4.14 -5.55
CA ASP A 76 -11.38 4.17 -6.43
C ASP A 76 -11.05 3.65 -7.84
N LYS A 77 -12.05 3.53 -8.70
CA LYS A 77 -11.91 3.09 -10.10
C LYS A 77 -10.94 3.93 -10.95
N LYS A 78 -10.64 5.16 -10.54
CA LYS A 78 -9.67 6.05 -11.21
C LYS A 78 -8.26 5.93 -10.63
N GLY A 79 -8.09 5.16 -9.55
CA GLY A 79 -6.85 5.01 -8.80
C GLY A 79 -6.57 6.16 -7.85
N ASN A 80 -7.58 6.94 -7.45
CA ASN A 80 -7.42 7.89 -6.35
C ASN A 80 -7.53 7.14 -5.03
N VAL A 81 -6.61 7.40 -4.10
CA VAL A 81 -6.63 6.79 -2.78
C VAL A 81 -7.87 7.24 -2.00
N THR A 82 -8.55 6.28 -1.40
CA THR A 82 -9.75 6.47 -0.56
C THR A 82 -9.52 6.07 0.89
N ASP A 83 -8.63 5.09 1.13
CA ASP A 83 -8.31 4.59 2.45
C ASP A 83 -6.84 4.18 2.55
N ILE A 84 -6.24 4.37 3.72
CA ILE A 84 -4.89 3.90 4.06
C ILE A 84 -4.91 3.46 5.51
N GLU A 85 -4.62 2.19 5.74
CA GLU A 85 -4.63 1.58 7.06
C GLU A 85 -3.29 0.91 7.36
N SER A 86 -2.83 1.01 8.59
CA SER A 86 -1.68 0.26 9.08
C SER A 86 -2.08 -1.15 9.50
N GLU A 87 -1.59 -2.15 8.78
CA GLU A 87 -1.76 -3.56 9.12
C GLU A 87 -0.95 -3.99 10.36
N SER A 88 -0.08 -3.13 10.84
CA SER A 88 0.77 -3.41 12.00
C SER A 88 0.31 -2.57 13.19
N ARG A 89 -0.17 -3.23 14.24
CA ARG A 89 -0.71 -2.58 15.43
C ARG A 89 0.21 -1.47 15.97
N GLY A 90 -0.34 -0.26 16.07
CA GLY A 90 0.35 0.92 16.58
C GLY A 90 1.45 1.49 15.68
N LEU A 91 1.62 0.98 14.45
CA LEU A 91 2.49 1.54 13.46
C LEU A 91 1.84 2.80 12.85
N PRO A 92 2.50 3.96 12.85
CA PRO A 92 1.93 5.16 12.25
C PRO A 92 1.95 5.09 10.71
N LEU A 93 0.96 5.74 10.10
CA LEU A 93 1.02 6.03 8.67
C LEU A 93 2.21 6.95 8.35
N PRO A 94 2.83 6.82 7.16
CA PRO A 94 3.81 7.80 6.68
C PRO A 94 3.18 9.19 6.61
N GLN A 95 3.84 10.22 7.15
CA GLN A 95 3.27 11.57 7.13
C GLN A 95 3.00 12.11 5.71
N SER A 96 3.73 11.59 4.71
CA SER A 96 3.58 11.98 3.30
C SER A 96 2.22 11.60 2.70
N VAL A 97 1.49 10.66 3.29
CA VAL A 97 0.16 10.25 2.80
C VAL A 97 -0.97 11.08 3.39
N LEU A 98 -0.71 11.77 4.49
CA LEU A 98 -1.71 12.56 5.23
C LEU A 98 -1.80 14.01 4.71
N PRO A 99 -3.00 14.61 4.63
CA PRO A 99 -3.13 16.03 4.38
C PRO A 99 -2.41 16.88 5.44
N ALA A 100 -1.70 17.92 5.00
CA ALA A 100 -0.84 18.73 5.88
C ALA A 100 -1.58 19.34 7.09
N ASN A 101 -2.82 19.78 6.90
CA ASN A 101 -3.67 20.34 7.95
C ASN A 101 -4.12 19.28 8.97
N VAL A 102 -4.37 18.03 8.55
CA VAL A 102 -4.62 16.90 9.46
C VAL A 102 -3.38 16.65 10.32
N VAL A 103 -2.20 16.56 9.69
CA VAL A 103 -0.92 16.38 10.41
C VAL A 103 -0.70 17.49 11.43
N GLN A 104 -0.95 18.75 11.05
CA GLN A 104 -0.77 19.90 11.93
C GLN A 104 -1.73 19.85 13.13
N TYR A 105 -3.01 19.53 12.87
CA TYR A 105 -4.01 19.40 13.93
C TYR A 105 -3.66 18.28 14.92
N VAL A 106 -3.37 17.09 14.44
CA VAL A 106 -3.02 15.95 15.30
C VAL A 106 -1.79 16.26 16.14
N LYS A 107 -0.74 16.84 15.57
CA LYS A 107 0.47 17.24 16.31
C LYS A 107 0.19 18.28 17.40
N GLY A 108 -0.73 19.21 17.16
CA GLY A 108 -1.08 20.25 18.13
C GLY A 108 -2.00 19.78 19.24
N ALA A 109 -3.05 19.02 18.90
CA ALA A 109 -4.09 18.60 19.84
C ALA A 109 -3.76 17.26 20.52
N PHE A 110 -3.03 16.37 19.85
CA PHE A 110 -2.69 15.01 20.30
C PHE A 110 -1.20 14.70 20.11
N PRO A 111 -0.28 15.40 20.78
CA PRO A 111 1.17 15.35 20.50
C PRO A 111 1.79 13.95 20.67
N ASN A 112 1.19 13.09 21.49
CA ASN A 112 1.66 11.73 21.76
C ASN A 112 0.94 10.66 20.93
N ALA A 113 -0.08 11.03 20.18
CA ALA A 113 -0.83 10.10 19.34
C ALA A 113 -0.18 9.94 17.96
N LYS A 114 -0.47 8.81 17.35
CA LYS A 114 -0.03 8.44 15.99
C LYS A 114 -1.24 8.13 15.16
N VAL A 115 -1.27 8.59 13.93
CA VAL A 115 -2.33 8.24 12.97
C VAL A 115 -2.05 6.84 12.46
N THR A 116 -3.02 5.96 12.58
CA THR A 116 -2.96 4.55 12.14
C THR A 116 -3.83 4.27 10.92
N GLU A 117 -4.87 5.09 10.71
CA GLU A 117 -5.75 5.03 9.55
C GLU A 117 -6.15 6.44 9.09
N TRP A 118 -6.36 6.58 7.80
CA TRP A 118 -6.94 7.75 7.17
C TRP A 118 -7.82 7.32 6.01
N SER A 119 -9.07 7.77 6.02
CA SER A 119 -10.02 7.46 4.95
C SER A 119 -10.83 8.67 4.50
N LYS A 120 -11.44 8.55 3.32
CA LYS A 120 -12.41 9.50 2.78
C LYS A 120 -13.80 8.90 2.82
N ASP A 121 -14.72 9.62 3.47
CA ASP A 121 -16.14 9.31 3.46
C ASP A 121 -16.92 10.53 2.91
N GLY A 122 -17.25 10.49 1.63
CA GLY A 122 -17.91 11.58 0.92
C GLY A 122 -17.17 12.90 1.03
N ASN A 123 -17.73 13.86 1.78
CA ASN A 123 -17.13 15.18 2.02
C ASN A 123 -16.36 15.27 3.34
N LYS A 124 -16.09 14.13 3.97
CA LYS A 124 -15.34 14.05 5.23
C LYS A 124 -14.05 13.28 5.03
N GLN A 125 -13.18 13.42 6.02
CA GLN A 125 -12.01 12.58 6.22
C GLN A 125 -12.10 12.04 7.64
N LEU A 126 -11.89 10.75 7.80
CA LEU A 126 -11.80 10.06 9.08
C LEU A 126 -10.33 9.76 9.35
N VAL A 127 -9.91 9.93 10.59
CA VAL A 127 -8.51 9.74 11.01
C VAL A 127 -8.52 8.97 12.32
N GLU A 128 -8.07 7.72 12.29
CA GLU A 128 -7.92 6.93 13.49
C GLU A 128 -6.53 7.12 14.11
N LEU A 129 -6.51 7.21 15.43
CA LEU A 129 -5.31 7.30 16.23
C LEU A 129 -4.99 5.94 16.89
N ASN A 130 -3.74 5.75 17.25
CA ASN A 130 -3.25 4.51 17.88
C ASN A 130 -3.84 4.22 19.28
N ASN A 131 -4.74 5.05 19.78
CA ASN A 131 -5.54 4.85 21.00
C ASN A 131 -7.02 4.66 20.71
N ASP A 132 -7.36 4.22 19.50
CA ASP A 132 -8.71 3.90 19.01
C ASP A 132 -9.66 5.13 18.96
N MET A 133 -9.12 6.34 19.01
CA MET A 133 -9.89 7.58 18.87
C MET A 133 -10.03 7.95 17.39
N GLU A 134 -11.25 8.19 16.92
CA GLU A 134 -11.54 8.66 15.57
C GLU A 134 -11.77 10.16 15.54
N LEU A 135 -11.07 10.85 14.65
CA LEU A 135 -11.17 12.27 14.40
C LEU A 135 -11.84 12.52 13.04
N VAL A 136 -12.87 13.33 13.02
CA VAL A 136 -13.60 13.68 11.80
C VAL A 136 -13.19 15.07 11.33
N PHE A 137 -12.80 15.15 10.06
CA PHE A 137 -12.48 16.40 9.39
C PHE A 137 -13.42 16.62 8.18
N ASN A 138 -13.60 17.85 7.75
CA ASN A 138 -14.24 18.11 6.46
C ASN A 138 -13.26 17.85 5.29
N ALA A 139 -13.75 17.96 4.05
CA ALA A 139 -12.92 17.76 2.85
C ALA A 139 -11.70 18.70 2.76
N LYS A 140 -11.74 19.85 3.42
CA LYS A 140 -10.62 20.81 3.47
C LYS A 140 -9.67 20.55 4.64
N GLY A 141 -9.90 19.47 5.44
CA GLY A 141 -9.11 19.09 6.60
C GLY A 141 -9.29 19.99 7.82
N LYS A 142 -10.43 20.70 7.92
CA LYS A 142 -10.82 21.36 9.17
C LYS A 142 -11.44 20.33 10.08
N PHE A 143 -10.94 20.23 11.32
CA PHE A 143 -11.50 19.37 12.36
C PHE A 143 -12.95 19.73 12.64
N LEU A 144 -13.78 18.71 12.81
CA LEU A 144 -15.22 18.83 13.09
C LEU A 144 -15.57 18.31 14.48
N ARG A 145 -15.19 17.06 14.78
CA ARG A 145 -15.52 16.38 16.04
C ARG A 145 -14.64 15.14 16.24
N ILE A 146 -14.72 14.58 17.43
CA ILE A 146 -14.30 13.22 17.75
C ILE A 146 -15.52 12.33 17.61
N ASP A 147 -15.38 11.16 17.01
CA ASP A 147 -16.34 10.07 17.07
C ASP A 147 -15.81 9.00 18.04
N ASP A 148 -16.67 8.46 18.89
CA ASP A 148 -16.39 7.40 19.86
C ASP A 148 -17.02 6.08 19.40
#